data_72778f6fde3fb1beaf2abbfd2befb976
#
_entry.id   72778f6fde3fb1beaf2abbfd2befb976
#
_cell.length_a   1.000
_cell.length_b   1.000
_cell.length_c   1.000
_cell.angle_alpha   90.00
_cell.angle_beta   90.00
_cell.angle_gamma   90.00
#
_symmetry.space_group_name_H-M   'P 1'
#
loop_
_entity.id
_entity.type
_entity.pdbx_description
1 polymer ?
#
loop_
_entity_poly.entity_id
_entity_poly.type
_entity_poly.pdbx_seq_one_letter_code
_entity_poly.pdbx_strand_id
1 'polypeptide(L)'
;LSFAGFLGAGLAAAFFLPRFSTSVTDNPVLRVGIVVIGVIVAAFIGQFITSLLGRRLHDAITWRPARVIDSAAGSVLAVAALAIMAWIVASAVAFLPQLPMASQIQQSRLLVFVDTAVPNQVRDAFVGLRAMVSNADVPRVFSALGSISGPEVEIPNPAVILGGAVTNARPSVVKVMGDTDECDQSVSGSGFVYAPQHVLTNAHVVAGVVAPEIQVRASQPLLQATVVYFDPEVDVAVLYVPELSAPELQFAPDPAESGDDAVVAGFPEGGPYDSTPARIRDSITARGDDIYGKSGVEREVYSFRGTVLHGNSGGPLLTPGGEVLGMIFASGTDETGYALTAEQLAVPSARALRSSERVDTGSCRIDD
;
A
#
# COMPACT_ATOMS: atom_id res chain seq x y z
N LEU A 1 1.29 -20.57 -28.20
CA LEU A 1 2.31 -19.62 -28.71
C LEU A 1 1.84 -18.16 -28.62
N SER A 2 0.62 -17.82 -29.07
CA SER A 2 0.11 -16.45 -29.03
C SER A 2 0.06 -15.87 -27.59
N PHE A 3 -0.30 -16.70 -26.62
CA PHE A 3 -0.29 -16.35 -25.20
C PHE A 3 1.12 -16.06 -24.66
N ALA A 4 2.10 -16.88 -25.02
CA ALA A 4 3.50 -16.67 -24.62
C ALA A 4 4.05 -15.34 -25.17
N GLY A 5 3.66 -14.98 -26.39
CA GLY A 5 4.02 -13.68 -26.97
C GLY A 5 3.33 -12.49 -26.30
N PHE A 6 2.06 -12.66 -25.94
CA PHE A 6 1.32 -11.66 -25.19
C PHE A 6 1.98 -11.38 -23.82
N LEU A 7 2.22 -12.43 -23.03
CA LEU A 7 2.85 -12.29 -21.72
C LEU A 7 4.29 -11.80 -21.82
N GLY A 8 5.11 -12.39 -22.70
CA GLY A 8 6.52 -12.06 -22.83
C GLY A 8 6.74 -10.58 -23.24
N ALA A 9 6.00 -10.11 -24.24
CA ALA A 9 6.10 -8.73 -24.68
C ALA A 9 5.50 -7.75 -23.67
N GLY A 10 4.39 -8.12 -23.02
CA GLY A 10 3.78 -7.32 -21.94
C GLY A 10 4.72 -7.15 -20.73
N LEU A 11 5.32 -8.25 -20.25
CA LEU A 11 6.28 -8.21 -19.15
C LEU A 11 7.55 -7.44 -19.51
N ALA A 12 8.09 -7.64 -20.72
CA ALA A 12 9.24 -6.86 -21.19
C ALA A 12 8.92 -5.36 -21.23
N ALA A 13 7.77 -4.99 -21.77
CA ALA A 13 7.34 -3.60 -21.80
C ALA A 13 7.13 -3.03 -20.39
N ALA A 14 6.51 -3.79 -19.49
CA ALA A 14 6.31 -3.41 -18.09
C ALA A 14 7.65 -3.16 -17.36
N PHE A 15 8.70 -3.88 -17.73
CA PHE A 15 10.04 -3.68 -17.16
C PHE A 15 10.79 -2.46 -17.73
N PHE A 16 10.66 -2.20 -19.04
CA PHE A 16 11.45 -1.16 -19.72
C PHE A 16 10.75 0.19 -19.80
N LEU A 17 9.40 0.22 -19.97
CA LEU A 17 8.66 1.46 -20.17
C LEU A 17 8.67 2.43 -18.99
N PRO A 18 8.66 2.01 -17.71
CA PRO A 18 8.77 2.95 -16.61
C PRO A 18 10.05 3.78 -16.65
N ARG A 19 11.18 3.13 -16.97
CA ARG A 19 12.49 3.82 -17.12
C ARG A 19 12.48 4.80 -18.30
N PHE A 20 11.80 4.46 -19.37
CA PHE A 20 11.67 5.33 -20.53
C PHE A 20 10.70 6.49 -20.29
N SER A 21 9.61 6.26 -19.57
CA SER A 21 8.59 7.29 -19.30
C SER A 21 9.14 8.46 -18.50
N THR A 22 10.11 8.25 -17.61
CA THR A 22 10.77 9.30 -16.83
C THR A 22 11.59 10.28 -17.70
N SER A 23 12.06 9.83 -18.87
CA SER A 23 12.78 10.68 -19.83
C SER A 23 11.86 11.48 -20.78
N VAL A 24 10.57 11.15 -20.79
CA VAL A 24 9.58 11.73 -21.72
C VAL A 24 8.77 12.84 -21.07
N THR A 25 8.39 12.69 -19.79
CA THR A 25 7.54 13.65 -19.10
C THR A 25 7.73 13.61 -17.59
N ASP A 26 7.54 14.76 -16.94
CA ASP A 26 7.53 14.88 -15.47
C ASP A 26 6.11 14.75 -14.88
N ASN A 27 5.08 14.78 -15.72
CA ASN A 27 3.70 14.65 -15.28
C ASN A 27 3.38 13.18 -14.91
N PRO A 28 3.01 12.88 -13.63
CA PRO A 28 2.80 11.51 -13.17
C PRO A 28 1.62 10.82 -13.89
N VAL A 29 0.54 11.53 -14.15
CA VAL A 29 -0.64 10.98 -14.88
C VAL A 29 -0.24 10.57 -16.30
N LEU A 30 0.55 11.40 -16.98
CA LEU A 30 1.00 11.12 -18.32
C LEU A 30 2.01 9.95 -18.34
N ARG A 31 2.87 9.82 -17.33
CA ARG A 31 3.76 8.66 -17.15
C ARG A 31 2.99 7.35 -17.03
N VAL A 32 2.00 7.31 -16.11
CA VAL A 32 1.13 6.14 -15.95
C VAL A 32 0.42 5.80 -17.26
N GLY A 33 -0.14 6.80 -17.94
CA GLY A 33 -0.77 6.63 -19.26
C GLY A 33 0.18 6.02 -20.29
N ILE A 34 1.41 6.51 -20.40
CA ILE A 34 2.43 6.00 -21.33
C ILE A 34 2.77 4.54 -21.01
N VAL A 35 2.98 4.21 -19.73
CA VAL A 35 3.32 2.86 -19.30
C VAL A 35 2.15 1.90 -19.57
N VAL A 36 0.93 2.23 -19.14
CA VAL A 36 -0.25 1.37 -19.32
C VAL A 36 -0.55 1.14 -20.79
N ILE A 37 -0.63 2.20 -21.59
CA ILE A 37 -0.90 2.08 -23.04
C ILE A 37 0.24 1.33 -23.72
N GLY A 38 1.48 1.63 -23.37
CA GLY A 38 2.64 0.98 -23.96
C GLY A 38 2.71 -0.53 -23.65
N VAL A 39 2.40 -0.95 -22.41
CA VAL A 39 2.32 -2.37 -22.04
C VAL A 39 1.21 -3.08 -22.83
N ILE A 40 0.03 -2.47 -22.93
CA ILE A 40 -1.10 -3.02 -23.70
C ILE A 40 -0.71 -3.20 -25.18
N VAL A 41 -0.16 -2.16 -25.79
CA VAL A 41 0.26 -2.18 -27.19
C VAL A 41 1.35 -3.24 -27.43
N ALA A 42 2.36 -3.30 -26.57
CA ALA A 42 3.43 -4.31 -26.66
C ALA A 42 2.90 -5.73 -26.52
N ALA A 43 1.98 -5.98 -25.58
CA ALA A 43 1.36 -7.28 -25.38
C ALA A 43 0.57 -7.72 -26.64
N PHE A 44 -0.22 -6.82 -27.24
CA PHE A 44 -0.94 -7.13 -28.49
C PHE A 44 -0.01 -7.34 -29.68
N ILE A 45 1.08 -6.57 -29.80
CA ILE A 45 2.09 -6.79 -30.84
C ILE A 45 2.75 -8.16 -30.66
N GLY A 46 3.15 -8.52 -29.44
CA GLY A 46 3.73 -9.84 -29.14
C GLY A 46 2.76 -10.98 -29.46
N GLN A 47 1.47 -10.81 -29.11
CA GLN A 47 0.41 -11.76 -29.45
C GLN A 47 0.25 -11.90 -30.97
N PHE A 48 0.24 -10.79 -31.70
CA PHE A 48 0.10 -10.80 -33.16
C PHE A 48 1.26 -11.54 -33.84
N ILE A 49 2.50 -11.20 -33.47
CA ILE A 49 3.69 -11.84 -34.03
C ILE A 49 3.69 -13.36 -33.75
N THR A 50 3.44 -13.75 -32.50
CA THR A 50 3.44 -15.16 -32.13
C THR A 50 2.21 -15.93 -32.68
N SER A 51 1.10 -15.26 -32.95
CA SER A 51 -0.05 -15.88 -33.63
C SER A 51 0.25 -16.21 -35.09
N LEU A 52 1.01 -15.36 -35.78
CA LEU A 52 1.46 -15.65 -37.15
C LEU A 52 2.37 -16.89 -37.22
N LEU A 53 3.29 -17.01 -36.24
CA LEU A 53 4.14 -18.18 -36.09
C LEU A 53 3.33 -19.43 -35.68
N GLY A 54 2.37 -19.25 -34.75
CA GLY A 54 1.49 -20.30 -34.24
C GLY A 54 0.61 -20.95 -35.32
N ARG A 55 0.09 -20.14 -36.27
CA ARG A 55 -0.69 -20.68 -37.41
C ARG A 55 0.10 -21.66 -38.25
N ARG A 56 1.35 -21.36 -38.58
CA ARG A 56 2.23 -22.26 -39.33
C ARG A 56 2.49 -23.58 -38.61
N LEU A 57 2.60 -23.57 -37.27
CA LEU A 57 2.78 -24.75 -36.44
C LEU A 57 1.47 -25.53 -36.26
N HIS A 58 0.34 -24.84 -36.13
CA HIS A 58 -0.98 -25.48 -36.00
C HIS A 58 -1.34 -26.29 -37.26
N ASP A 59 -1.01 -25.78 -38.44
CA ASP A 59 -1.26 -26.47 -39.72
C ASP A 59 -0.43 -27.78 -39.83
N ALA A 60 0.67 -27.90 -39.06
CA ALA A 60 1.49 -29.12 -39.01
C ALA A 60 0.90 -30.19 -38.07
N ILE A 61 -0.06 -29.84 -37.19
CA ILE A 61 -0.70 -30.82 -36.28
C ILE A 61 -1.89 -31.46 -36.98
N THR A 62 -1.71 -32.71 -37.41
CA THR A 62 -2.76 -33.46 -38.12
C THR A 62 -3.68 -34.25 -37.20
N TRP A 63 -3.33 -34.48 -35.94
CA TRP A 63 -4.07 -35.32 -35.01
C TRP A 63 -5.25 -34.55 -34.35
N ARG A 64 -6.49 -34.96 -34.67
CA ARG A 64 -7.74 -34.26 -34.22
C ARG A 64 -7.89 -34.09 -32.71
N PRO A 65 -7.60 -35.08 -31.82
CA PRO A 65 -7.71 -34.88 -30.38
C PRO A 65 -6.75 -33.84 -29.84
N ALA A 66 -5.53 -33.77 -30.36
CA ALA A 66 -4.54 -32.76 -29.96
C ALA A 66 -5.01 -31.34 -30.31
N ARG A 67 -5.72 -31.18 -31.42
CA ARG A 67 -6.26 -29.89 -31.85
C ARG A 67 -7.38 -29.36 -30.94
N VAL A 68 -8.24 -30.25 -30.41
CA VAL A 68 -9.29 -29.88 -29.47
C VAL A 68 -8.70 -29.48 -28.11
N ILE A 69 -7.71 -30.25 -27.63
CA ILE A 69 -7.01 -29.94 -26.35
C ILE A 69 -6.27 -28.61 -26.47
N ASP A 70 -5.54 -28.38 -27.57
CA ASP A 70 -4.82 -27.12 -27.84
C ASP A 70 -5.77 -25.92 -27.88
N SER A 71 -6.93 -26.07 -28.55
CA SER A 71 -7.95 -25.02 -28.63
C SER A 71 -8.57 -24.71 -27.25
N ALA A 72 -8.92 -25.75 -26.48
CA ALA A 72 -9.50 -25.58 -25.15
C ALA A 72 -8.48 -24.95 -24.17
N ALA A 73 -7.25 -25.46 -24.14
CA ALA A 73 -6.17 -24.91 -23.33
C ALA A 73 -5.86 -23.46 -23.73
N GLY A 74 -5.81 -23.18 -25.04
CA GLY A 74 -5.61 -21.81 -25.54
C GLY A 74 -6.71 -20.85 -25.11
N SER A 75 -7.96 -21.29 -25.07
CA SER A 75 -9.09 -20.47 -24.64
C SER A 75 -9.02 -20.16 -23.15
N VAL A 76 -8.72 -21.14 -22.31
CA VAL A 76 -8.56 -20.97 -20.84
C VAL A 76 -7.41 -19.99 -20.55
N LEU A 77 -6.28 -20.17 -21.23
CA LEU A 77 -5.13 -19.28 -21.06
C LEU A 77 -5.42 -17.86 -21.55
N ALA A 78 -6.21 -17.69 -22.61
CA ALA A 78 -6.61 -16.38 -23.11
C ALA A 78 -7.52 -15.64 -22.12
N VAL A 79 -8.47 -16.35 -21.50
CA VAL A 79 -9.34 -15.80 -20.46
C VAL A 79 -8.51 -15.41 -19.21
N ALA A 80 -7.58 -16.27 -18.77
CA ALA A 80 -6.69 -15.97 -17.67
C ALA A 80 -5.81 -14.74 -17.96
N ALA A 81 -5.27 -14.62 -19.16
CA ALA A 81 -4.49 -13.46 -19.57
C ALA A 81 -5.32 -12.17 -19.56
N LEU A 82 -6.55 -12.24 -20.09
CA LEU A 82 -7.46 -11.09 -20.08
C LEU A 82 -7.80 -10.66 -18.65
N ALA A 83 -8.03 -11.63 -17.75
CA ALA A 83 -8.30 -11.36 -16.34
C ALA A 83 -7.10 -10.69 -15.64
N ILE A 84 -5.88 -11.19 -15.87
CA ILE A 84 -4.65 -10.58 -15.33
C ILE A 84 -4.45 -9.17 -15.89
N MET A 85 -4.66 -8.98 -17.19
CA MET A 85 -4.53 -7.66 -17.81
C MET A 85 -5.58 -6.67 -17.28
N ALA A 86 -6.83 -7.11 -17.15
CA ALA A 86 -7.89 -6.30 -16.54
C ALA A 86 -7.56 -5.93 -15.09
N TRP A 87 -6.98 -6.88 -14.33
CA TRP A 87 -6.52 -6.64 -12.97
C TRP A 87 -5.37 -5.60 -12.93
N ILE A 88 -4.37 -5.70 -13.82
CA ILE A 88 -3.27 -4.72 -13.92
C ILE A 88 -3.80 -3.33 -14.23
N VAL A 89 -4.69 -3.21 -15.26
CA VAL A 89 -5.26 -1.93 -15.67
C VAL A 89 -6.15 -1.35 -14.57
N ALA A 90 -7.02 -2.17 -13.99
CA ALA A 90 -7.90 -1.73 -12.91
C ALA A 90 -7.12 -1.31 -11.67
N SER A 91 -6.08 -2.06 -11.32
CA SER A 91 -5.16 -1.68 -10.25
C SER A 91 -4.46 -0.35 -10.56
N ALA A 92 -3.97 -0.13 -11.79
CA ALA A 92 -3.35 1.13 -12.18
C ALA A 92 -4.33 2.32 -12.14
N VAL A 93 -5.59 2.12 -12.58
CA VAL A 93 -6.64 3.15 -12.57
C VAL A 93 -7.13 3.45 -11.15
N ALA A 94 -7.19 2.44 -10.28
CA ALA A 94 -7.57 2.62 -8.87
C ALA A 94 -6.61 3.53 -8.09
N PHE A 95 -5.42 3.80 -8.62
CA PHE A 95 -4.41 4.72 -8.04
C PHE A 95 -4.45 6.14 -8.61
N LEU A 96 -5.34 6.42 -9.54
CA LEU A 96 -5.54 7.77 -10.05
C LEU A 96 -6.74 8.39 -9.32
N PRO A 97 -6.54 9.06 -8.17
CA PRO A 97 -7.64 9.59 -7.33
C PRO A 97 -8.46 10.64 -8.08
N GLN A 98 -7.91 11.22 -9.14
CA GLN A 98 -8.58 12.20 -10.01
C GLN A 98 -9.64 11.59 -10.94
N LEU A 99 -9.77 10.25 -10.98
CA LEU A 99 -10.76 9.60 -11.83
C LEU A 99 -11.98 9.15 -11.01
N PRO A 100 -13.19 9.62 -11.35
CA PRO A 100 -14.41 9.29 -10.59
C PRO A 100 -14.76 7.78 -10.61
N MET A 101 -14.04 6.99 -11.40
CA MET A 101 -14.18 5.52 -11.46
C MET A 101 -13.30 4.77 -10.47
N ALA A 102 -12.33 5.41 -9.82
CA ALA A 102 -11.37 4.75 -8.94
C ALA A 102 -12.06 4.04 -7.75
N SER A 103 -13.00 4.72 -7.09
CA SER A 103 -13.77 4.15 -5.98
C SER A 103 -14.65 2.96 -6.39
N GLN A 104 -15.26 3.00 -7.57
CA GLN A 104 -16.07 1.89 -8.09
C GLN A 104 -15.22 0.67 -8.44
N ILE A 105 -14.01 0.88 -8.95
CA ILE A 105 -13.05 -0.18 -9.26
C ILE A 105 -12.58 -0.86 -7.97
N GLN A 106 -12.27 -0.11 -6.93
CA GLN A 106 -11.84 -0.64 -5.62
C GLN A 106 -12.93 -1.50 -4.94
N GLN A 107 -14.21 -1.22 -5.19
CA GLN A 107 -15.35 -1.98 -4.64
C GLN A 107 -15.77 -3.17 -5.50
N SER A 108 -15.10 -3.43 -6.62
CA SER A 108 -15.48 -4.49 -7.56
C SER A 108 -15.19 -5.88 -6.99
N ARG A 109 -16.25 -6.66 -6.71
CA ARG A 109 -16.13 -8.07 -6.27
C ARG A 109 -15.35 -8.94 -7.25
N LEU A 110 -15.43 -8.63 -8.54
CA LEU A 110 -14.71 -9.36 -9.58
C LEU A 110 -13.19 -9.14 -9.44
N LEU A 111 -12.77 -7.90 -9.18
CA LEU A 111 -11.36 -7.57 -9.01
C LEU A 111 -10.79 -8.16 -7.73
N VAL A 112 -11.56 -8.15 -6.64
CA VAL A 112 -11.17 -8.85 -5.40
C VAL A 112 -11.00 -10.36 -5.64
N PHE A 113 -11.90 -10.98 -6.41
CA PHE A 113 -11.77 -12.40 -6.77
C PHE A 113 -10.53 -12.67 -7.61
N VAL A 114 -10.26 -11.84 -8.62
CA VAL A 114 -9.06 -11.98 -9.48
C VAL A 114 -7.79 -11.74 -8.64
N ASP A 115 -7.79 -10.75 -7.75
CA ASP A 115 -6.67 -10.47 -6.85
C ASP A 115 -6.31 -11.67 -5.97
N THR A 116 -7.30 -12.38 -5.42
CA THR A 116 -7.05 -13.61 -4.65
C THR A 116 -6.52 -14.78 -5.49
N ALA A 117 -6.81 -14.78 -6.79
CA ALA A 117 -6.38 -15.82 -7.71
C ALA A 117 -5.01 -15.55 -8.37
N VAL A 118 -4.49 -14.32 -8.28
CA VAL A 118 -3.19 -13.94 -8.83
C VAL A 118 -2.06 -14.57 -7.99
N PRO A 119 -1.11 -15.30 -8.61
CA PRO A 119 0.04 -15.86 -7.91
C PRO A 119 0.90 -14.77 -7.25
N ASN A 120 1.46 -15.05 -6.08
CA ASN A 120 2.28 -14.09 -5.32
C ASN A 120 3.44 -13.53 -6.16
N GLN A 121 4.08 -14.36 -6.99
CA GLN A 121 5.18 -13.91 -7.86
C GLN A 121 4.77 -12.83 -8.87
N VAL A 122 3.54 -12.87 -9.36
CA VAL A 122 3.00 -11.85 -10.28
C VAL A 122 2.64 -10.58 -9.49
N ARG A 123 2.12 -10.76 -8.29
CA ARG A 123 1.80 -9.67 -7.36
C ARG A 123 3.07 -8.92 -6.93
N ASP A 124 4.12 -9.66 -6.53
CA ASP A 124 5.42 -9.09 -6.14
C ASP A 124 6.09 -8.34 -7.30
N ALA A 125 6.03 -8.90 -8.52
CA ALA A 125 6.53 -8.23 -9.72
C ALA A 125 5.75 -6.94 -10.02
N PHE A 126 4.43 -6.93 -9.77
CA PHE A 126 3.58 -5.75 -9.96
C PHE A 126 3.82 -4.69 -8.87
N VAL A 127 4.03 -5.09 -7.61
CA VAL A 127 4.44 -4.19 -6.52
C VAL A 127 5.80 -3.56 -6.83
N GLY A 128 6.76 -4.34 -7.31
CA GLY A 128 8.06 -3.82 -7.75
C GLY A 128 7.95 -2.82 -8.93
N LEU A 129 7.05 -3.09 -9.89
CA LEU A 129 6.77 -2.18 -11.00
C LEU A 129 6.13 -0.88 -10.51
N ARG A 130 5.19 -0.97 -9.55
CA ARG A 130 4.57 0.16 -8.88
C ARG A 130 5.57 1.04 -8.17
N ALA A 131 6.44 0.45 -7.34
CA ALA A 131 7.50 1.18 -6.63
C ALA A 131 8.42 1.97 -7.59
N MET A 132 8.60 1.50 -8.82
CA MET A 132 9.35 2.21 -9.85
C MET A 132 8.58 3.38 -10.49
N VAL A 133 7.24 3.33 -10.48
CA VAL A 133 6.38 4.39 -11.05
C VAL A 133 5.96 5.40 -9.99
N SER A 134 5.77 4.95 -8.75
CA SER A 134 5.37 5.75 -7.59
C SER A 134 6.55 6.33 -6.80
N ASN A 135 7.71 6.58 -7.43
CA ASN A 135 8.75 7.41 -6.81
C ASN A 135 8.30 8.89 -6.59
N ALA A 136 7.00 9.14 -6.69
CA ALA A 136 6.34 10.35 -6.29
C ALA A 136 5.54 10.07 -5.01
N ASP A 137 5.97 10.69 -3.92
CA ASP A 137 5.16 11.10 -2.78
C ASP A 137 4.75 10.05 -1.72
N VAL A 138 5.75 9.40 -1.12
CA VAL A 138 5.66 9.25 0.35
C VAL A 138 5.92 10.66 0.92
N PRO A 139 5.08 11.17 1.83
CA PRO A 139 5.27 12.49 2.40
C PRO A 139 6.72 12.67 2.82
N ARG A 140 7.45 13.58 2.17
CA ARG A 140 8.77 14.00 2.62
C ARG A 140 8.61 14.85 3.86
N VAL A 141 8.05 14.27 4.92
CA VAL A 141 7.93 14.91 6.23
C VAL A 141 9.32 15.29 6.76
N PHE A 142 10.36 14.80 6.10
CA PHE A 142 11.77 15.02 6.44
C PHE A 142 12.62 15.55 5.29
N SER A 143 12.13 16.49 4.50
CA SER A 143 12.99 17.17 3.53
C SER A 143 14.17 17.91 4.18
N ALA A 144 14.11 18.19 5.47
CA ALA A 144 15.19 18.80 6.26
C ALA A 144 16.06 17.78 7.03
N LEU A 145 15.64 16.54 7.16
CA LEU A 145 16.46 15.47 7.71
C LEU A 145 17.22 14.83 6.55
N GLY A 146 18.41 15.32 6.27
CA GLY A 146 19.38 14.53 5.54
C GLY A 146 19.37 13.13 6.14
N SER A 147 19.25 12.09 5.32
CA SER A 147 19.10 10.68 5.65
C SER A 147 19.71 10.29 7.03
N ILE A 148 18.92 10.41 8.10
CA ILE A 148 19.31 9.84 9.39
C ILE A 148 18.95 8.36 9.30
N SER A 149 19.77 7.60 8.62
CA SER A 149 19.56 6.17 8.39
C SER A 149 19.75 5.34 9.66
N GLY A 150 20.31 5.91 10.73
CA GLY A 150 20.71 5.13 11.90
C GLY A 150 21.85 4.15 11.59
N PRO A 151 22.25 3.29 12.56
CA PRO A 151 23.27 2.27 12.34
C PRO A 151 22.86 1.28 11.26
N GLU A 152 23.86 0.73 10.58
CA GLU A 152 23.61 -0.35 9.62
C GLU A 152 23.25 -1.64 10.37
N VAL A 153 22.15 -2.28 9.96
CA VAL A 153 21.67 -3.52 10.53
C VAL A 153 21.55 -4.59 9.46
N GLU A 154 21.53 -5.85 9.90
CA GLU A 154 21.33 -6.98 8.99
C GLU A 154 20.02 -6.88 8.21
N ILE A 155 19.93 -7.62 7.13
CA ILE A 155 18.70 -7.74 6.33
C ILE A 155 17.59 -8.31 7.24
N PRO A 156 16.37 -7.73 7.20
CA PRO A 156 15.25 -8.24 7.95
C PRO A 156 15.00 -9.73 7.71
N ASN A 157 14.70 -10.48 8.77
CA ASN A 157 14.43 -11.90 8.68
C ASN A 157 13.03 -12.14 8.09
N PRO A 158 12.89 -12.75 6.90
CA PRO A 158 11.58 -12.97 6.27
C PRO A 158 10.69 -13.96 7.05
N ALA A 159 11.24 -14.75 7.95
CA ALA A 159 10.46 -15.70 8.73
C ALA A 159 9.56 -15.05 9.79
N VAL A 160 9.83 -13.81 10.19
CA VAL A 160 9.04 -13.13 11.26
C VAL A 160 7.58 -12.90 10.87
N ILE A 161 7.28 -12.74 9.58
CA ILE A 161 5.91 -12.55 9.09
C ILE A 161 5.10 -13.86 9.08
N LEU A 162 5.75 -15.01 9.19
CA LEU A 162 5.09 -16.32 9.19
C LEU A 162 4.58 -16.71 10.58
N GLY A 163 4.88 -15.92 11.60
CA GLY A 163 4.46 -16.16 12.98
C GLY A 163 2.95 -16.08 13.16
N GLY A 164 2.39 -17.00 13.95
CA GLY A 164 0.95 -17.00 14.29
C GLY A 164 0.49 -15.70 14.95
N ALA A 165 1.36 -15.05 15.74
CA ALA A 165 1.07 -13.79 16.40
C ALA A 165 0.81 -12.65 15.41
N VAL A 166 1.67 -12.50 14.37
CA VAL A 166 1.48 -11.52 13.30
C VAL A 166 0.19 -11.79 12.51
N THR A 167 -0.10 -13.07 12.24
CA THR A 167 -1.35 -13.47 11.59
C THR A 167 -2.57 -13.12 12.45
N ASN A 168 -2.47 -13.28 13.77
CA ASN A 168 -3.55 -12.95 14.72
C ASN A 168 -3.75 -11.43 14.87
N ALA A 169 -2.73 -10.61 14.62
CA ALA A 169 -2.84 -9.14 14.62
C ALA A 169 -3.61 -8.59 13.40
N ARG A 170 -3.68 -9.35 12.30
CA ARG A 170 -4.32 -8.92 11.06
C ARG A 170 -5.75 -8.36 11.21
N PRO A 171 -6.68 -8.98 11.99
CA PRO A 171 -8.03 -8.44 12.15
C PRO A 171 -8.09 -7.06 12.79
N SER A 172 -7.04 -6.65 13.48
CA SER A 172 -6.92 -5.39 14.19
C SER A 172 -6.25 -4.29 13.37
N VAL A 173 -5.69 -4.63 12.20
CA VAL A 173 -5.15 -3.66 11.24
C VAL A 173 -6.21 -3.35 10.21
N VAL A 174 -6.54 -2.09 10.05
CA VAL A 174 -7.66 -1.62 9.24
C VAL A 174 -7.18 -0.69 8.13
N LYS A 175 -7.89 -0.67 7.02
CA LYS A 175 -7.69 0.33 5.99
C LYS A 175 -8.52 1.55 6.33
N VAL A 176 -7.91 2.72 6.28
CA VAL A 176 -8.55 4.03 6.47
C VAL A 176 -8.71 4.68 5.11
N MET A 177 -9.91 5.18 4.82
CA MET A 177 -10.21 5.84 3.55
C MET A 177 -11.07 7.07 3.81
N GLY A 178 -11.03 8.02 2.90
CA GLY A 178 -11.90 9.19 2.93
C GLY A 178 -11.71 10.07 1.72
N ASP A 179 -12.69 10.93 1.51
CA ASP A 179 -12.65 11.95 0.48
C ASP A 179 -12.52 13.32 1.13
N THR A 180 -11.72 14.19 0.54
CA THR A 180 -11.55 15.57 1.00
C THR A 180 -12.47 16.47 0.20
N ASP A 181 -13.38 17.20 0.87
CA ASP A 181 -14.35 18.08 0.20
C ASP A 181 -13.68 19.30 -0.47
N GLU A 182 -12.61 19.82 0.13
CA GLU A 182 -11.97 21.05 -0.35
C GLU A 182 -11.01 20.84 -1.52
N CYS A 183 -10.38 19.66 -1.62
CA CYS A 183 -9.33 19.38 -2.62
C CYS A 183 -9.74 18.34 -3.66
N ASP A 184 -10.95 17.79 -3.58
CA ASP A 184 -11.47 16.74 -4.48
C ASP A 184 -10.49 15.54 -4.63
N GLN A 185 -9.90 15.13 -3.50
CA GLN A 185 -8.94 14.04 -3.42
C GLN A 185 -9.49 12.89 -2.57
N SER A 186 -9.26 11.66 -3.02
CA SER A 186 -9.48 10.47 -2.22
C SER A 186 -8.17 10.06 -1.55
N VAL A 187 -8.20 9.89 -0.24
CA VAL A 187 -7.05 9.48 0.57
C VAL A 187 -7.22 8.05 1.06
N SER A 188 -6.11 7.36 1.20
CA SER A 188 -6.09 5.99 1.71
C SER A 188 -4.82 5.76 2.53
N GLY A 189 -4.99 5.13 3.68
CA GLY A 189 -3.91 4.74 4.58
C GLY A 189 -4.28 3.51 5.39
N SER A 190 -3.51 3.27 6.41
CA SER A 190 -3.72 2.20 7.39
C SER A 190 -4.07 2.78 8.76
N GLY A 191 -4.59 1.92 9.61
CA GLY A 191 -4.80 2.19 11.02
C GLY A 191 -4.77 0.89 11.80
N PHE A 192 -4.78 0.98 13.11
CA PHE A 192 -4.91 -0.21 13.96
C PHE A 192 -5.77 0.08 15.19
N VAL A 193 -6.48 -0.95 15.61
CA VAL A 193 -7.35 -0.92 16.79
C VAL A 193 -6.47 -0.98 18.04
N TYR A 194 -6.45 0.08 18.85
CA TYR A 194 -5.67 0.11 20.10
C TYR A 194 -6.54 0.08 21.36
N ALA A 195 -7.84 0.34 21.20
CA ALA A 195 -8.84 0.26 22.25
C ALA A 195 -10.22 -0.07 21.63
N PRO A 196 -11.21 -0.49 22.40
CA PRO A 196 -12.55 -0.78 21.89
C PRO A 196 -13.09 0.40 21.08
N GLN A 197 -13.47 0.15 19.82
CA GLN A 197 -14.02 1.16 18.90
C GLN A 197 -13.08 2.35 18.57
N HIS A 198 -11.79 2.27 18.93
CA HIS A 198 -10.81 3.32 18.66
C HIS A 198 -9.66 2.81 17.79
N VAL A 199 -9.36 3.58 16.76
CA VAL A 199 -8.32 3.30 15.77
C VAL A 199 -7.31 4.43 15.78
N LEU A 200 -6.03 4.09 15.90
CA LEU A 200 -4.91 5.01 15.63
C LEU A 200 -4.59 5.02 14.14
N THR A 201 -4.31 6.20 13.63
CA THR A 201 -3.82 6.44 12.27
C THR A 201 -2.99 7.73 12.24
N ASN A 202 -2.38 8.08 11.13
CA ASN A 202 -1.72 9.37 10.99
C ASN A 202 -2.70 10.52 10.72
N ALA A 203 -2.33 11.72 11.15
CA ALA A 203 -3.10 12.92 10.87
C ALA A 203 -3.15 13.21 9.36
N HIS A 204 -2.04 13.03 8.63
CA HIS A 204 -2.00 13.26 7.19
C HIS A 204 -2.94 12.32 6.40
N VAL A 205 -3.29 11.14 6.94
CA VAL A 205 -4.23 10.20 6.31
C VAL A 205 -5.68 10.72 6.37
N VAL A 206 -6.00 11.58 7.32
CA VAL A 206 -7.37 12.10 7.53
C VAL A 206 -7.46 13.63 7.47
N ALA A 207 -6.38 14.30 7.05
CA ALA A 207 -6.36 15.76 6.91
C ALA A 207 -7.40 16.22 5.87
N GLY A 208 -8.30 17.11 6.27
CA GLY A 208 -9.40 17.60 5.42
C GLY A 208 -10.53 16.59 5.16
N VAL A 209 -10.46 15.39 5.72
CA VAL A 209 -11.51 14.36 5.57
C VAL A 209 -12.63 14.61 6.58
N VAL A 210 -13.85 14.75 6.08
CA VAL A 210 -15.04 15.00 6.90
C VAL A 210 -15.63 13.70 7.46
N ALA A 211 -15.67 12.66 6.68
CA ALA A 211 -16.32 11.39 7.02
C ALA A 211 -15.40 10.20 6.61
N PRO A 212 -14.37 9.90 7.42
CA PRO A 212 -13.52 8.76 7.13
C PRO A 212 -14.28 7.44 7.26
N GLU A 213 -13.88 6.48 6.45
CA GLU A 213 -14.42 5.12 6.42
C GLU A 213 -13.33 4.11 6.75
N ILE A 214 -13.72 3.05 7.45
CA ILE A 214 -12.82 1.97 7.86
C ILE A 214 -13.22 0.67 7.17
N GLN A 215 -12.25 -0.01 6.59
CA GLN A 215 -12.39 -1.36 6.06
C GLN A 215 -11.56 -2.34 6.91
N VAL A 216 -12.24 -3.23 7.63
CA VAL A 216 -11.58 -4.30 8.41
C VAL A 216 -11.19 -5.46 7.51
N ARG A 217 -12.07 -5.83 6.59
CA ARG A 217 -11.85 -6.88 5.58
C ARG A 217 -12.55 -6.50 4.28
N ALA A 218 -11.95 -6.85 3.16
CA ALA A 218 -12.51 -6.57 1.83
C ALA A 218 -13.94 -7.13 1.61
N SER A 219 -14.30 -8.19 2.33
CA SER A 219 -15.64 -8.82 2.25
C SER A 219 -16.68 -8.21 3.18
N GLN A 220 -16.30 -7.27 4.04
CA GLN A 220 -17.19 -6.61 5.02
C GLN A 220 -17.59 -5.22 4.53
N PRO A 221 -18.75 -4.70 5.00
CA PRO A 221 -19.15 -3.33 4.76
C PRO A 221 -18.12 -2.35 5.32
N LEU A 222 -18.05 -1.17 4.73
CA LEU A 222 -17.30 -0.04 5.27
C LEU A 222 -17.99 0.46 6.54
N LEU A 223 -17.21 0.79 7.55
CA LEU A 223 -17.69 1.34 8.81
C LEU A 223 -17.41 2.84 8.83
N GLN A 224 -18.41 3.62 9.20
CA GLN A 224 -18.26 5.06 9.37
C GLN A 224 -17.42 5.36 10.62
N ALA A 225 -16.50 6.30 10.49
CA ALA A 225 -15.63 6.72 11.56
C ALA A 225 -15.76 8.24 11.82
N THR A 226 -15.44 8.65 13.04
CA THR A 226 -15.36 10.05 13.44
C THR A 226 -13.95 10.34 13.94
N VAL A 227 -13.30 11.38 13.42
CA VAL A 227 -12.01 11.83 13.97
C VAL A 227 -12.26 12.50 15.31
N VAL A 228 -11.70 11.92 16.39
CA VAL A 228 -11.91 12.39 17.77
C VAL A 228 -10.63 12.97 18.40
N TYR A 229 -9.50 12.82 17.71
CA TYR A 229 -8.23 13.46 18.02
C TYR A 229 -7.48 13.72 16.72
N PHE A 230 -6.90 14.90 16.58
CA PHE A 230 -6.12 15.28 15.42
C PHE A 230 -4.96 16.17 15.85
N ASP A 231 -3.74 15.74 15.55
CA ASP A 231 -2.50 16.46 15.88
C ASP A 231 -1.61 16.50 14.63
N PRO A 232 -1.61 17.63 13.92
CA PRO A 232 -0.81 17.78 12.70
C PRO A 232 0.69 17.92 12.97
N GLU A 233 1.11 18.31 14.20
CA GLU A 233 2.51 18.47 14.56
C GLU A 233 3.17 17.11 14.73
N VAL A 234 2.56 16.20 15.51
CA VAL A 234 3.10 14.84 15.75
C VAL A 234 2.72 13.86 14.64
N ASP A 235 1.74 14.24 13.81
CA ASP A 235 1.17 13.39 12.76
C ASP A 235 0.39 12.18 13.31
N VAL A 236 -0.50 12.43 14.28
CA VAL A 236 -1.35 11.41 14.92
C VAL A 236 -2.81 11.82 14.85
N ALA A 237 -3.67 10.89 14.49
CA ALA A 237 -5.11 10.99 14.60
C ALA A 237 -5.71 9.75 15.26
N VAL A 238 -6.86 9.94 15.93
CA VAL A 238 -7.66 8.84 16.48
C VAL A 238 -9.05 8.90 15.89
N LEU A 239 -9.53 7.75 15.47
CA LEU A 239 -10.86 7.55 14.93
C LEU A 239 -11.71 6.78 15.93
N TYR A 240 -12.93 7.27 16.18
CA TYR A 240 -13.98 6.54 16.87
C TYR A 240 -14.89 5.85 15.84
N VAL A 241 -15.07 4.55 15.97
CA VAL A 241 -15.81 3.70 15.04
C VAL A 241 -16.84 2.87 15.81
N PRO A 242 -18.07 3.34 15.98
CA PRO A 242 -19.08 2.73 16.89
C PRO A 242 -19.38 1.25 16.60
N GLU A 243 -19.34 0.86 15.32
CA GLU A 243 -19.67 -0.50 14.87
C GLU A 243 -18.45 -1.43 14.80
N LEU A 244 -17.25 -0.96 15.20
CA LEU A 244 -16.04 -1.75 15.14
C LEU A 244 -16.02 -2.82 16.23
N SER A 245 -15.90 -4.08 15.80
CA SER A 245 -15.82 -5.24 16.68
C SER A 245 -14.46 -5.98 16.57
N ALA A 246 -13.48 -5.41 15.87
CA ALA A 246 -12.15 -5.98 15.76
C ALA A 246 -11.40 -5.94 17.11
N PRO A 247 -10.56 -6.94 17.40
CA PRO A 247 -9.79 -6.98 18.65
C PRO A 247 -8.76 -5.85 18.70
N GLU A 248 -8.40 -5.42 19.91
CA GLU A 248 -7.35 -4.44 20.16
C GLU A 248 -5.96 -5.07 20.11
N LEU A 249 -4.98 -4.33 19.60
CA LEU A 249 -3.57 -4.64 19.71
C LEU A 249 -3.02 -4.07 21.02
N GLN A 250 -2.15 -4.82 21.66
CA GLN A 250 -1.44 -4.34 22.83
C GLN A 250 -0.15 -3.64 22.40
N PHE A 251 0.22 -2.58 23.07
CA PHE A 251 1.54 -1.98 22.92
C PHE A 251 2.61 -2.88 23.56
N ALA A 252 3.77 -2.94 22.92
CA ALA A 252 4.92 -3.64 23.46
C ALA A 252 5.30 -3.03 24.83
N PRO A 253 5.53 -3.86 25.85
CA PRO A 253 5.85 -3.37 27.21
C PRO A 253 7.23 -2.71 27.29
N ASP A 254 8.14 -3.14 26.43
CA ASP A 254 9.52 -2.66 26.38
C ASP A 254 9.80 -2.02 25.02
N PRO A 255 10.63 -0.95 24.95
CA PRO A 255 11.08 -0.38 23.71
C PRO A 255 11.97 -1.36 22.95
N ALA A 256 11.94 -1.28 21.63
CA ALA A 256 12.81 -2.09 20.79
C ALA A 256 14.24 -1.54 20.75
N GLU A 257 15.20 -2.46 20.66
CA GLU A 257 16.62 -2.17 20.54
C GLU A 257 17.11 -2.32 19.09
N SER A 258 18.29 -1.75 18.80
CA SER A 258 18.93 -1.90 17.48
C SER A 258 19.22 -3.38 17.18
N GLY A 259 18.78 -3.84 16.00
CA GLY A 259 18.90 -5.22 15.57
C GLY A 259 17.68 -6.09 15.84
N ASP A 260 16.68 -5.60 16.58
CA ASP A 260 15.44 -6.33 16.82
C ASP A 260 14.64 -6.50 15.55
N ASP A 261 14.06 -7.67 15.40
CA ASP A 261 13.13 -7.97 14.31
C ASP A 261 11.79 -7.27 14.55
N ALA A 262 11.24 -6.73 13.49
CA ALA A 262 9.93 -6.09 13.49
C ALA A 262 9.12 -6.44 12.22
N VAL A 263 7.85 -6.06 12.19
CA VAL A 263 6.95 -6.29 11.05
C VAL A 263 6.20 -5.01 10.75
N VAL A 264 6.29 -4.56 9.50
CA VAL A 264 5.43 -3.51 8.93
C VAL A 264 4.12 -4.14 8.52
N ALA A 265 2.99 -3.67 9.03
CA ALA A 265 1.69 -4.19 8.66
C ALA A 265 0.75 -3.07 8.22
N GLY A 266 0.00 -3.29 7.13
CA GLY A 266 -0.90 -2.27 6.60
C GLY A 266 -1.52 -2.61 5.26
N PHE A 267 -1.94 -1.57 4.55
CA PHE A 267 -2.59 -1.65 3.25
C PHE A 267 -1.81 -0.86 2.20
N PRO A 268 -0.62 -1.37 1.80
CA PRO A 268 0.25 -0.66 0.88
C PRO A 268 -0.50 -0.29 -0.40
N GLU A 269 -0.34 0.96 -0.83
CA GLU A 269 -0.92 1.54 -2.04
C GLU A 269 -2.46 1.42 -2.11
N GLY A 270 -3.13 1.40 -0.96
CA GLY A 270 -4.57 1.17 -0.90
C GLY A 270 -5.00 -0.22 -1.37
N GLY A 271 -4.05 -1.15 -1.53
CA GLY A 271 -4.26 -2.54 -1.92
C GLY A 271 -4.83 -3.42 -0.81
N PRO A 272 -4.67 -4.74 -0.92
CA PRO A 272 -4.99 -5.69 0.14
C PRO A 272 -4.03 -5.54 1.33
N TYR A 273 -4.43 -6.09 2.48
CA TYR A 273 -3.54 -6.20 3.65
C TYR A 273 -2.26 -6.93 3.27
N ASP A 274 -1.14 -6.36 3.69
CA ASP A 274 0.18 -6.96 3.57
C ASP A 274 0.99 -6.76 4.85
N SER A 275 1.97 -7.65 5.05
CA SER A 275 2.93 -7.56 6.13
C SER A 275 4.33 -7.88 5.61
N THR A 276 5.28 -7.00 5.88
CA THR A 276 6.66 -7.14 5.42
C THR A 276 7.63 -7.12 6.60
N PRO A 277 8.75 -7.87 6.52
CA PRO A 277 9.73 -7.92 7.59
C PRO A 277 10.50 -6.60 7.68
N ALA A 278 10.82 -6.21 8.90
CA ALA A 278 11.63 -5.04 9.21
C ALA A 278 12.66 -5.37 10.30
N ARG A 279 13.66 -4.50 10.45
CA ARG A 279 14.66 -4.58 11.51
C ARG A 279 14.96 -3.20 12.05
N ILE A 280 14.83 -3.03 13.36
CA ILE A 280 15.06 -1.76 14.05
C ILE A 280 16.52 -1.34 13.86
N ARG A 281 16.74 -0.08 13.47
CA ARG A 281 18.06 0.55 13.40
C ARG A 281 18.38 1.30 14.69
N ASP A 282 17.47 2.19 15.09
CA ASP A 282 17.67 3.04 16.27
C ASP A 282 16.35 3.67 16.72
N SER A 283 16.32 4.15 17.95
CA SER A 283 15.30 5.04 18.48
C SER A 283 15.89 6.44 18.60
N ILE A 284 15.30 7.41 17.92
CA ILE A 284 15.84 8.76 17.79
C ILE A 284 14.77 9.83 18.01
N THR A 285 15.20 10.99 18.52
CA THR A 285 14.40 12.23 18.46
C THR A 285 14.60 12.88 17.09
N ALA A 286 13.61 12.75 16.22
CA ALA A 286 13.66 13.31 14.87
C ALA A 286 13.09 14.73 14.86
N ARG A 287 13.76 15.66 14.16
CA ARG A 287 13.26 17.01 13.91
C ARG A 287 12.84 17.16 12.46
N GLY A 288 11.66 17.71 12.23
CA GLY A 288 11.13 17.89 10.89
C GLY A 288 10.01 18.90 10.83
N ASP A 289 9.26 18.83 9.76
CA ASP A 289 8.10 19.68 9.53
C ASP A 289 6.82 18.97 10.01
N ASP A 290 5.76 19.74 10.33
CA ASP A 290 4.41 19.18 10.50
C ASP A 290 3.84 18.72 9.15
N ILE A 291 2.61 18.19 9.15
CA ILE A 291 1.97 17.70 7.91
C ILE A 291 1.69 18.81 6.89
N TYR A 292 1.79 20.07 7.26
CA TYR A 292 1.60 21.26 6.43
C TYR A 292 2.90 22.00 6.07
N GLY A 293 4.06 21.41 6.40
CA GLY A 293 5.37 21.98 6.08
C GLY A 293 5.87 23.06 7.04
N LYS A 294 5.25 23.21 8.24
CA LYS A 294 5.76 24.13 9.27
C LYS A 294 6.86 23.44 10.06
N SER A 295 8.07 24.01 10.02
CA SER A 295 9.26 23.46 10.63
C SER A 295 9.28 23.53 12.17
N GLY A 296 10.09 22.68 12.78
CA GLY A 296 10.46 22.74 14.20
C GLY A 296 9.77 21.72 15.09
N VAL A 297 9.13 20.71 14.52
CA VAL A 297 8.50 19.62 15.28
C VAL A 297 9.55 18.57 15.66
N GLU A 298 9.50 18.11 16.90
CA GLU A 298 10.28 16.97 17.42
C GLU A 298 9.37 15.77 17.60
N ARG A 299 9.84 14.58 17.20
CA ARG A 299 9.11 13.30 17.34
C ARG A 299 10.06 12.21 17.80
N GLU A 300 9.61 11.39 18.74
CA GLU A 300 10.31 10.16 19.10
C GLU A 300 9.93 9.06 18.11
N VAL A 301 10.93 8.57 17.38
CA VAL A 301 10.70 7.64 16.26
C VAL A 301 11.69 6.49 16.27
N TYR A 302 11.22 5.33 15.81
CA TYR A 302 12.12 4.29 15.35
C TYR A 302 12.50 4.55 13.90
N SER A 303 13.80 4.48 13.59
CA SER A 303 14.29 4.21 12.25
C SER A 303 14.47 2.70 12.10
N PHE A 304 14.05 2.14 10.98
CA PHE A 304 14.17 0.71 10.74
C PHE A 304 14.52 0.41 9.28
N ARG A 305 15.21 -0.70 9.04
CA ARG A 305 15.39 -1.26 7.71
C ARG A 305 14.16 -2.05 7.33
N GLY A 306 13.52 -1.71 6.22
CA GLY A 306 12.31 -2.37 5.73
C GLY A 306 11.64 -1.57 4.63
N THR A 307 10.75 -2.22 3.89
CA THR A 307 10.01 -1.58 2.81
C THR A 307 8.75 -0.93 3.37
N VAL A 308 8.64 0.39 3.22
CA VAL A 308 7.44 1.17 3.51
C VAL A 308 6.93 1.76 2.21
N LEU A 309 5.69 1.45 1.88
CA LEU A 309 5.00 1.95 0.70
C LEU A 309 3.91 2.93 1.11
N HIS A 310 3.48 3.79 0.17
CA HIS A 310 2.30 4.62 0.36
C HIS A 310 1.12 3.73 0.82
N GLY A 311 0.30 4.21 1.77
CA GLY A 311 -0.78 3.41 2.36
C GLY A 311 -0.37 2.56 3.58
N ASN A 312 0.94 2.34 3.85
CA ASN A 312 1.37 1.80 5.14
C ASN A 312 1.27 2.83 6.28
N SER A 313 1.22 4.13 5.95
CA SER A 313 1.04 5.23 6.92
C SER A 313 -0.17 4.98 7.83
N GLY A 314 0.02 5.13 9.14
CA GLY A 314 -0.97 4.83 10.17
C GLY A 314 -1.02 3.35 10.58
N GLY A 315 -0.38 2.46 9.82
CA GLY A 315 -0.27 1.05 10.16
C GLY A 315 0.70 0.79 11.32
N PRO A 316 0.56 -0.33 12.05
CA PRO A 316 1.44 -0.65 13.15
C PRO A 316 2.79 -1.18 12.66
N LEU A 317 3.86 -0.80 13.38
CA LEU A 317 5.11 -1.53 13.43
C LEU A 317 5.00 -2.52 14.59
N LEU A 318 5.04 -3.82 14.30
CA LEU A 318 4.79 -4.88 15.28
C LEU A 318 6.08 -5.58 15.68
N THR A 319 6.11 -6.11 16.91
CA THR A 319 7.06 -7.16 17.30
C THR A 319 6.71 -8.46 16.55
N PRO A 320 7.62 -9.43 16.45
CA PRO A 320 7.26 -10.80 16.03
C PRO A 320 6.19 -11.46 16.91
N GLY A 321 5.99 -10.95 18.14
CA GLY A 321 4.91 -11.33 19.07
C GLY A 321 3.55 -10.71 18.75
N GLY A 322 3.48 -9.79 17.78
CA GLY A 322 2.24 -9.12 17.37
C GLY A 322 1.86 -7.90 18.22
N GLU A 323 2.75 -7.43 19.09
CA GLU A 323 2.57 -6.23 19.90
C GLU A 323 3.04 -4.98 19.16
N VAL A 324 2.45 -3.84 19.43
CA VAL A 324 2.72 -2.58 18.74
C VAL A 324 3.97 -1.90 19.31
N LEU A 325 5.04 -1.81 18.54
CA LEU A 325 6.22 -0.99 18.80
C LEU A 325 5.96 0.49 18.49
N GLY A 326 5.17 0.75 17.46
CA GLY A 326 4.91 2.10 17.01
C GLY A 326 3.97 2.18 15.82
N MET A 327 3.80 3.37 15.25
CA MET A 327 2.94 3.66 14.11
C MET A 327 3.77 4.19 12.95
N ILE A 328 3.68 3.54 11.81
CA ILE A 328 4.39 3.91 10.58
C ILE A 328 3.84 5.23 10.06
N PHE A 329 4.73 6.17 9.71
CA PHE A 329 4.30 7.48 9.21
C PHE A 329 5.13 8.01 8.04
N ALA A 330 6.34 7.51 7.82
CA ALA A 330 7.20 7.99 6.76
C ALA A 330 8.17 6.93 6.24
N SER A 331 8.68 7.13 5.04
CA SER A 331 9.82 6.40 4.48
C SER A 331 10.92 7.37 4.09
N GLY A 332 12.15 6.89 4.16
CA GLY A 332 13.33 7.58 3.69
C GLY A 332 13.88 6.94 2.42
N THR A 333 15.09 7.34 2.04
CA THR A 333 15.91 6.67 1.02
C THR A 333 16.50 5.38 1.62
N ASP A 334 17.01 4.48 0.78
CA ASP A 334 17.82 3.32 1.19
C ASP A 334 17.08 2.30 2.09
N GLU A 335 15.85 1.96 1.74
CA GLU A 335 15.02 0.99 2.49
C GLU A 335 14.84 1.37 3.97
N THR A 336 14.87 2.66 4.31
CA THR A 336 14.65 3.13 5.68
C THR A 336 13.19 3.55 5.86
N GLY A 337 12.51 2.94 6.84
CA GLY A 337 11.20 3.36 7.31
C GLY A 337 11.30 4.06 8.66
N TYR A 338 10.28 4.84 8.99
CA TYR A 338 10.14 5.52 10.27
C TYR A 338 8.77 5.23 10.90
N ALA A 339 8.78 5.00 12.20
CA ALA A 339 7.56 4.81 12.98
C ALA A 339 7.60 5.65 14.25
N LEU A 340 6.52 6.34 14.58
CA LEU A 340 6.34 6.98 15.88
C LEU A 340 6.38 5.91 16.95
N THR A 341 7.14 6.12 18.03
CA THR A 341 7.25 5.12 19.10
C THR A 341 5.94 4.96 19.89
N ALA A 342 5.77 3.84 20.57
CA ALA A 342 4.63 3.64 21.49
C ALA A 342 4.55 4.73 22.56
N GLU A 343 5.71 5.24 23.04
CA GLU A 343 5.79 6.35 23.99
C GLU A 343 5.25 7.65 23.39
N GLN A 344 5.61 7.97 22.13
CA GLN A 344 5.07 9.13 21.41
C GLN A 344 3.55 9.05 21.25
N LEU A 345 3.00 7.84 21.08
CA LEU A 345 1.57 7.59 20.91
C LEU A 345 0.79 7.56 22.22
N ALA A 346 1.45 7.46 23.38
CA ALA A 346 0.79 7.28 24.67
C ALA A 346 -0.15 8.42 25.03
N VAL A 347 0.27 9.68 24.84
CA VAL A 347 -0.54 10.85 25.17
C VAL A 347 -1.75 11.00 24.24
N PRO A 348 -1.61 10.95 22.89
CA PRO A 348 -2.74 10.92 21.98
C PRO A 348 -3.76 9.83 22.29
N SER A 349 -3.28 8.59 22.47
CA SER A 349 -4.13 7.44 22.77
C SER A 349 -4.95 7.63 24.04
N ALA A 350 -4.31 8.09 25.12
CA ALA A 350 -4.97 8.29 26.40
C ALA A 350 -6.01 9.42 26.35
N ARG A 351 -5.72 10.51 25.63
CA ARG A 351 -6.65 11.65 25.48
C ARG A 351 -7.90 11.26 24.72
N ALA A 352 -7.76 10.46 23.66
CA ALA A 352 -8.85 10.09 22.78
C ALA A 352 -9.70 8.92 23.28
N LEU A 353 -9.21 8.12 24.26
CA LEU A 353 -9.82 6.86 24.70
C LEU A 353 -11.31 6.95 25.10
N ARG A 354 -11.78 8.12 25.49
CA ARG A 354 -13.16 8.35 25.91
C ARG A 354 -13.88 9.39 25.05
N SER A 355 -13.27 9.80 23.95
CA SER A 355 -13.82 10.81 23.04
C SER A 355 -14.64 10.14 21.95
N SER A 356 -15.84 10.67 21.72
CA SER A 356 -16.69 10.35 20.57
C SER A 356 -17.09 11.61 19.80
N GLU A 357 -16.67 12.79 20.28
CA GLU A 357 -16.97 14.07 19.66
C GLU A 357 -15.97 14.33 18.53
N ARG A 358 -16.49 14.80 17.41
CA ARG A 358 -15.70 15.14 16.23
C ARG A 358 -14.81 16.35 16.52
N VAL A 359 -13.56 16.25 16.08
CA VAL A 359 -12.63 17.37 16.01
C VAL A 359 -12.43 17.82 14.55
N ASP A 360 -11.94 19.05 14.38
CA ASP A 360 -11.53 19.58 13.08
C ASP A 360 -10.28 18.84 12.59
N THR A 361 -10.26 18.45 11.32
CA THR A 361 -9.16 17.78 10.64
C THR A 361 -8.28 18.72 9.83
N GLY A 362 -8.48 20.04 9.99
CA GLY A 362 -7.73 21.05 9.27
C GLY A 362 -8.01 21.07 7.77
N SER A 363 -7.14 21.72 7.02
CA SER A 363 -7.18 21.69 5.56
C SER A 363 -6.64 20.37 5.00
N CYS A 364 -7.07 20.02 3.80
CA CYS A 364 -6.47 18.92 3.09
C CYS A 364 -5.00 19.21 2.79
N ARG A 365 -4.19 18.17 2.74
CA ARG A 365 -2.81 18.26 2.32
C ARG A 365 -2.78 18.27 0.80
N ILE A 366 -2.18 19.30 0.22
CA ILE A 366 -1.86 19.34 -1.20
C ILE A 366 -0.45 18.76 -1.32
N ASP A 367 -0.34 17.55 -1.84
CA ASP A 367 0.95 17.00 -2.22
C ASP A 367 1.41 17.72 -3.49
N ASP A 368 2.46 18.56 -3.36
CA ASP A 368 3.10 19.30 -4.46
C ASP A 368 3.94 18.36 -5.35
#